data_8b2ed468552b0c1dff5553c442f53bdf
#
_entry.id   8b2ed468552b0c1dff5553c442f53bdf
#
_cell.length_a   1.000
_cell.length_b   1.000
_cell.length_c   1.000
_cell.angle_alpha   90.00
_cell.angle_beta   90.00
_cell.angle_gamma   90.00
#
_symmetry.space_group_name_H-M   'P 1'
#
loop_
_entity.id
_entity.type
_entity.pdbx_description
1 polymer ?
#
loop_
_entity_poly.entity_id
_entity_poly.type
_entity_poly.pdbx_seq_one_letter_code
_entity_poly.pdbx_strand_id
1 'polypeptide(L)'
;MSKSEKLCWVYMTANSIDEAKYIGMGLIEQNLAACVNLIENMTSIYKWGDKLEEDKEVVMIAKTRKILMPKLIEKVKTHHSYDCPCILELPIQGGNPEFLSWIETKTVYREENL
;
A
#
# COMPACT_ATOMS: atom_id res chain seq x y z
N MET A 1 -4.62 6.08 -24.18
CA MET A 1 -4.42 5.25 -22.99
C MET A 1 -5.28 5.73 -21.84
N SER A 2 -5.95 4.82 -21.20
CA SER A 2 -6.83 5.14 -20.08
C SER A 2 -6.01 5.52 -18.85
N LYS A 3 -6.43 6.57 -18.15
CA LYS A 3 -5.79 6.98 -16.90
C LYS A 3 -5.94 5.91 -15.82
N SER A 4 -7.01 5.11 -15.89
CA SER A 4 -7.26 4.05 -14.90
C SER A 4 -6.20 2.97 -14.92
N GLU A 5 -5.49 2.81 -16.04
CA GLU A 5 -4.40 1.85 -16.12
C GLU A 5 -3.17 2.32 -15.37
N LYS A 6 -3.10 3.60 -15.04
CA LYS A 6 -1.94 4.22 -14.40
C LYS A 6 -2.05 4.26 -12.89
N LEU A 7 -3.24 4.10 -12.34
CA LEU A 7 -3.48 4.24 -10.90
C LEU A 7 -3.93 2.92 -10.31
N CYS A 8 -3.59 2.73 -9.05
CA CYS A 8 -3.95 1.49 -8.37
C CYS A 8 -4.14 1.69 -6.87
N TRP A 9 -4.89 0.77 -6.29
CA TRP A 9 -4.94 0.52 -4.87
C TRP A 9 -3.87 -0.49 -4.53
N VAL A 10 -3.30 -0.37 -3.34
CA VAL A 10 -2.38 -1.39 -2.84
C VAL A 10 -2.94 -1.87 -1.51
N TYR A 11 -3.38 -3.11 -1.48
CA TYR A 11 -3.89 -3.72 -0.25
C TYR A 11 -2.73 -4.36 0.49
N MET A 12 -2.54 -3.98 1.76
CA MET A 12 -1.47 -4.51 2.60
C MET A 12 -2.01 -4.77 3.99
N THR A 13 -1.29 -5.60 4.74
CA THR A 13 -1.59 -5.79 6.16
C THR A 13 -0.32 -5.57 6.97
N ALA A 14 -0.48 -5.18 8.22
CA ALA A 14 0.62 -4.96 9.13
C ALA A 14 0.27 -5.55 10.49
N ASN A 15 1.30 -5.83 11.28
CA ASN A 15 1.14 -6.47 12.58
C ASN A 15 0.55 -5.55 13.63
N SER A 16 0.80 -4.24 13.52
CA SER A 16 0.34 -3.26 14.50
C SER A 16 0.07 -1.93 13.84
N ILE A 17 -0.69 -1.08 14.56
CA ILE A 17 -0.96 0.26 14.05
C ILE A 17 0.32 1.10 13.98
N ASP A 18 1.25 0.91 14.92
CA ASP A 18 2.50 1.64 14.90
C ASP A 18 3.34 1.28 13.68
N GLU A 19 3.43 0.00 13.35
CA GLU A 19 4.14 -0.44 12.14
C GLU A 19 3.48 0.10 10.89
N ALA A 20 2.15 0.03 10.84
CA ALA A 20 1.39 0.53 9.69
C ALA A 20 1.61 2.02 9.48
N LYS A 21 1.61 2.81 10.56
CA LYS A 21 1.87 4.24 10.48
C LYS A 21 3.28 4.53 10.00
N TYR A 22 4.25 3.80 10.52
CA TYR A 22 5.65 3.99 10.14
C TYR A 22 5.84 3.74 8.65
N ILE A 23 5.32 2.61 8.16
CA ILE A 23 5.41 2.27 6.73
C ILE A 23 4.65 3.29 5.89
N GLY A 24 3.41 3.62 6.30
CA GLY A 24 2.57 4.54 5.55
C GLY A 24 3.18 5.93 5.43
N MET A 25 3.71 6.45 6.51
CA MET A 25 4.37 7.76 6.50
C MET A 25 5.57 7.76 5.58
N GLY A 26 6.36 6.69 5.58
CA GLY A 26 7.50 6.57 4.69
C GLY A 26 7.11 6.59 3.22
N LEU A 27 6.00 5.94 2.89
CA LEU A 27 5.51 5.94 1.51
C LEU A 27 5.09 7.35 1.07
N ILE A 28 4.42 8.09 1.96
CA ILE A 28 3.97 9.45 1.66
C ILE A 28 5.18 10.38 1.51
N GLU A 29 6.14 10.29 2.43
CA GLU A 29 7.31 11.16 2.41
C GLU A 29 8.14 11.02 1.14
N GLN A 30 8.18 9.82 0.58
CA GLN A 30 8.94 9.57 -0.64
C GLN A 30 8.09 9.64 -1.91
N ASN A 31 6.87 10.12 -1.80
CA ASN A 31 5.94 10.27 -2.93
C ASN A 31 5.65 8.95 -3.64
N LEU A 32 5.72 7.85 -2.90
CA LEU A 32 5.39 6.52 -3.42
C LEU A 32 3.91 6.20 -3.27
N ALA A 33 3.19 6.98 -2.49
CA ALA A 33 1.74 6.88 -2.37
C ALA A 33 1.17 8.26 -2.11
N ALA A 34 -0.02 8.51 -2.63
CA ALA A 34 -0.72 9.78 -2.41
C ALA A 34 -1.41 9.78 -1.06
N CYS A 35 -1.87 8.63 -0.64
CA CYS A 35 -2.69 8.49 0.56
C CYS A 35 -2.58 7.04 1.04
N VAL A 36 -2.55 6.85 2.35
CA VAL A 36 -2.60 5.51 2.95
C VAL A 36 -3.68 5.53 4.01
N ASN A 37 -4.68 4.66 3.85
CA ASN A 37 -5.73 4.50 4.83
C ASN A 37 -5.41 3.31 5.72
N LEU A 38 -5.64 3.45 7.03
CA LEU A 38 -5.36 2.39 7.99
C LEU A 38 -6.65 2.00 8.69
N ILE A 39 -6.92 0.70 8.80
CA ILE A 39 -8.09 0.18 9.47
C ILE A 39 -7.64 -0.85 10.47
N GLU A 40 -7.90 -0.59 11.76
CA GLU A 40 -7.49 -1.47 12.84
C GLU A 40 -8.49 -2.60 13.07
N ASN A 41 -8.05 -3.58 13.84
CA ASN A 41 -8.90 -4.66 14.37
C ASN A 41 -9.47 -5.59 13.31
N MET A 42 -8.76 -5.75 12.20
CA MET A 42 -9.14 -6.75 11.21
C MET A 42 -8.70 -8.12 11.72
N THR A 43 -9.54 -9.13 11.54
CA THR A 43 -9.21 -10.51 11.90
C THR A 43 -8.84 -11.26 10.63
N SER A 44 -7.66 -11.89 10.64
CA SER A 44 -7.21 -12.74 9.54
C SER A 44 -7.28 -14.19 9.97
N ILE A 45 -7.86 -15.04 9.13
CA ILE A 45 -7.99 -16.46 9.38
C ILE A 45 -7.26 -17.19 8.25
N TYR A 46 -6.35 -18.08 8.62
CA TYR A 46 -5.52 -18.77 7.62
C TYR A 46 -4.97 -20.07 8.20
N LYS A 47 -4.35 -20.88 7.36
CA LYS A 47 -3.65 -22.07 7.82
C LYS A 47 -2.16 -21.80 7.91
N TRP A 48 -1.58 -22.20 9.02
CA TRP A 48 -0.13 -22.21 9.18
C TRP A 48 0.28 -23.67 9.37
N GLY A 49 0.89 -24.24 8.34
CA GLY A 49 1.04 -25.68 8.29
C GLY A 49 -0.34 -26.33 8.21
N ASP A 50 -0.64 -27.23 9.12
CA ASP A 50 -1.95 -27.90 9.18
C ASP A 50 -2.91 -27.26 10.18
N LYS A 51 -2.46 -26.21 10.86
CA LYS A 51 -3.27 -25.59 11.91
C LYS A 51 -4.00 -24.36 11.40
N LEU A 52 -5.22 -24.21 11.88
CA LEU A 52 -6.03 -23.03 11.62
C LEU A 52 -5.60 -21.95 12.61
N GLU A 53 -5.24 -20.79 12.09
CA GLU A 53 -4.77 -19.65 12.88
C GLU A 53 -5.69 -18.46 12.69
N GLU A 54 -5.73 -17.62 13.71
CA GLU A 54 -6.54 -16.41 13.71
C GLU A 54 -5.74 -15.30 14.37
N ASP A 55 -5.51 -14.21 13.65
CA ASP A 55 -4.71 -13.09 14.14
C ASP A 55 -5.41 -11.76 13.91
N LYS A 56 -5.11 -10.80 14.77
CA LYS A 56 -5.51 -9.41 14.55
C LYS A 56 -4.44 -8.71 13.72
N GLU A 57 -4.89 -7.98 12.71
CA GLU A 57 -3.99 -7.22 11.85
C GLU A 57 -4.57 -5.85 11.54
N VAL A 58 -3.73 -4.97 11.02
CA VAL A 58 -4.13 -3.65 10.53
C VAL A 58 -4.15 -3.70 9.01
N VAL A 59 -5.25 -3.25 8.40
CA VAL A 59 -5.34 -3.12 6.95
C VAL A 59 -4.73 -1.79 6.55
N MET A 60 -3.91 -1.81 5.50
CA MET A 60 -3.33 -0.63 4.90
C MET A 60 -3.77 -0.58 3.45
N ILE A 61 -4.37 0.53 3.03
CA ILE A 61 -4.78 0.72 1.64
C ILE A 61 -4.09 1.97 1.12
N ALA A 62 -3.16 1.80 0.20
CA ALA A 62 -2.46 2.90 -0.42
C ALA A 62 -3.05 3.18 -1.80
N LYS A 63 -2.96 4.44 -2.23
CA LYS A 63 -3.39 4.86 -3.57
C LYS A 63 -2.19 5.47 -4.25
N THR A 64 -1.84 4.95 -5.43
CA THR A 64 -0.62 5.37 -6.11
C THR A 64 -0.70 5.13 -7.61
N ARG A 65 0.43 5.35 -8.28
CA ARG A 65 0.58 5.03 -9.71
C ARG A 65 1.11 3.63 -9.87
N LYS A 66 0.62 2.93 -10.85
CA LYS A 66 1.07 1.58 -11.18
C LYS A 66 2.59 1.54 -11.40
N ILE A 67 3.15 2.57 -12.04
CA ILE A 67 4.58 2.60 -12.36
C ILE A 67 5.46 2.62 -11.11
N LEU A 68 4.91 3.04 -9.97
CA LEU A 68 5.66 3.11 -8.71
C LEU A 68 5.62 1.81 -7.91
N MET A 69 4.85 0.81 -8.36
CA MET A 69 4.69 -0.42 -7.59
C MET A 69 6.00 -1.12 -7.24
N PRO A 70 6.97 -1.26 -8.17
CA PRO A 70 8.23 -1.92 -7.78
C PRO A 70 8.94 -1.19 -6.63
N LYS A 71 8.98 0.13 -6.65
CA LYS A 71 9.60 0.93 -5.59
C LYS A 71 8.81 0.85 -4.29
N LEU A 72 7.48 0.89 -4.40
CA LEU A 72 6.61 0.78 -3.22
C LEU A 72 6.80 -0.57 -2.54
N ILE A 73 6.80 -1.65 -3.31
CA ILE A 73 6.97 -2.99 -2.77
C ILE A 73 8.33 -3.10 -2.04
N GLU A 74 9.39 -2.60 -2.68
CA GLU A 74 10.72 -2.64 -2.08
C GLU A 74 10.76 -1.88 -0.76
N LYS A 75 10.18 -0.69 -0.74
CA LYS A 75 10.15 0.13 0.47
C LYS A 75 9.39 -0.56 1.60
N VAL A 76 8.22 -1.13 1.30
CA VAL A 76 7.42 -1.81 2.31
C VAL A 76 8.17 -3.03 2.85
N LYS A 77 8.75 -3.83 1.96
CA LYS A 77 9.48 -5.04 2.39
C LYS A 77 10.66 -4.72 3.29
N THR A 78 11.34 -3.60 3.02
CA THR A 78 12.50 -3.18 3.83
C THR A 78 12.12 -2.89 5.27
N HIS A 79 10.90 -2.38 5.49
CA HIS A 79 10.47 -1.92 6.82
C HIS A 79 9.41 -2.80 7.49
N HIS A 80 8.99 -3.86 6.82
CA HIS A 80 7.94 -4.72 7.35
C HIS A 80 8.51 -5.80 8.26
N SER A 81 7.77 -6.13 9.32
CA SER A 81 8.20 -7.16 10.27
C SER A 81 8.03 -8.58 9.73
N TYR A 82 7.17 -8.76 8.75
CA TYR A 82 6.95 -10.09 8.15
C TYR A 82 8.00 -10.39 7.08
N ASP A 83 8.41 -11.65 6.97
CA ASP A 83 9.30 -12.08 5.90
C ASP A 83 8.60 -11.99 4.55
N CYS A 84 7.31 -12.28 4.52
CA CYS A 84 6.53 -12.26 3.29
C CYS A 84 5.27 -11.43 3.50
N PRO A 85 5.39 -10.09 3.44
CA PRO A 85 4.22 -9.23 3.69
C PRO A 85 3.20 -9.31 2.57
N CYS A 86 1.92 -9.16 2.94
CA CYS A 86 0.84 -9.07 1.98
C CYS A 86 0.91 -7.70 1.30
N ILE A 87 1.17 -7.68 0.01
CA ILE A 87 1.19 -6.46 -0.81
C ILE A 87 0.55 -6.82 -2.14
N LEU A 88 -0.68 -6.37 -2.35
CA LEU A 88 -1.44 -6.73 -3.54
C LEU A 88 -1.88 -5.48 -4.28
N GLU A 89 -1.68 -5.48 -5.58
CA GLU A 89 -2.04 -4.38 -6.45
C GLU A 89 -3.42 -4.62 -7.06
N LEU A 90 -4.31 -3.61 -6.96
CA LEU A 90 -5.63 -3.65 -7.58
C LEU A 90 -5.78 -2.42 -8.47
N PRO A 91 -6.20 -2.57 -9.72
CA PRO A 91 -6.33 -1.42 -10.60
C PRO A 91 -7.49 -0.51 -10.19
N ILE A 92 -7.30 0.80 -10.33
CA ILE A 92 -8.37 1.77 -10.18
C ILE A 92 -8.90 2.04 -11.58
N GLN A 93 -10.10 1.57 -11.87
CA GLN A 93 -10.67 1.69 -13.21
C GLN A 93 -11.27 3.05 -13.48
N GLY A 94 -11.65 3.79 -12.46
CA GLY A 94 -12.25 5.10 -12.61
C GLY A 94 -12.64 5.67 -11.27
N GLY A 95 -13.17 6.88 -11.30
CA GLY A 95 -13.60 7.55 -10.10
C GLY A 95 -13.76 9.04 -10.35
N ASN A 96 -13.84 9.81 -9.29
CA ASN A 96 -13.92 11.27 -9.36
C ASN A 96 -12.66 11.80 -10.05
N PRO A 97 -12.79 12.48 -11.22
CA PRO A 97 -11.61 12.92 -11.98
C PRO A 97 -10.66 13.81 -11.18
N GLU A 98 -11.19 14.64 -10.33
CA GLU A 98 -10.36 15.54 -9.51
C GLU A 98 -9.52 14.75 -8.51
N PHE A 99 -10.10 13.70 -7.92
CA PHE A 99 -9.37 12.87 -6.97
C PHE A 99 -8.30 12.03 -7.69
N LEU A 100 -8.63 11.51 -8.87
CA LEU A 100 -7.66 10.75 -9.66
C LEU A 100 -6.47 11.66 -10.03
N SER A 101 -6.76 12.89 -10.42
CA SER A 101 -5.71 13.87 -10.72
C SER A 101 -4.86 14.18 -9.49
N TRP A 102 -5.49 14.26 -8.33
CA TRP A 102 -4.78 14.52 -7.08
C TRP A 102 -3.80 13.39 -6.75
N ILE A 103 -4.20 12.14 -6.98
CA ILE A 103 -3.28 11.00 -6.79
C ILE A 103 -2.05 11.19 -7.68
N GLU A 104 -2.26 11.59 -8.94
CA GLU A 104 -1.16 11.79 -9.88
C GLU A 104 -0.19 12.87 -9.41
N THR A 105 -0.74 14.01 -8.93
CA THR A 105 0.10 15.12 -8.50
C THR A 105 0.92 14.79 -7.26
N LYS A 106 0.40 13.94 -6.37
CA LYS A 106 1.08 13.60 -5.13
C LYS A 106 2.09 12.47 -5.26
N THR A 107 2.13 11.83 -6.41
CA THR A 107 3.02 10.70 -6.63
C THR A 107 4.06 10.97 -7.72
N VAL A 108 4.54 12.20 -7.76
CA VAL A 108 5.66 12.56 -8.65
C VAL A 108 6.94 12.11 -7.98
N TYR A 109 7.51 11.02 -8.47
CA TYR A 109 8.69 10.39 -7.90
C TYR A 109 9.85 10.53 -8.88
N ARG A 110 11.02 10.92 -8.37
CA ARG A 110 12.22 11.07 -9.19
C ARG A 110 13.35 10.22 -8.63
N GLU A 111 14.12 9.61 -9.52
CA GLU A 111 15.24 8.76 -9.11
C GLU A 111 16.27 9.52 -8.27
N GLU A 112 16.52 10.79 -8.59
CA GLU A 112 17.49 11.57 -7.84
C GLU A 112 17.07 11.92 -6.43
N ASN A 113 15.86 11.57 -6.05
CA ASN A 113 15.36 11.75 -4.69
C ASN A 113 15.66 10.57 -3.79
N LEU A 114 16.28 9.55 -4.31
CA LEU A 114 16.61 8.34 -3.57
C LEU A 114 17.74 8.55 -2.57
#